data_cb979acad0f9e74c1824d5a335cc51f2
#
_entry.id   cb979acad0f9e74c1824d5a335cc51f2
#
_cell.length_a   1.000
_cell.length_b   1.000
_cell.length_c   1.000
_cell.angle_alpha   90.00
_cell.angle_beta   90.00
_cell.angle_gamma   90.00
#
_symmetry.space_group_name_H-M   'P 1'
#
loop_
_entity.id
_entity.type
_entity.pdbx_description
1 polymer ?
#
loop_
_entity_poly.entity_id
_entity_poly.type
_entity_poly.pdbx_seq_one_letter_code
_entity_poly.pdbx_strand_id
1 'polypeptide(L)'
;MLSRQAFNALLKTLEEPPAYALIILCTTEVDRIPATIRSRSACYTITQIPEAIICEHLLEVAAEFQIRIQPEAAELIASYSGGAMRNALKLLEQLSNGEDEITADIVRSVLGISEKEELVRIIQAMLSGNYADLLDSLNSIAKSGKSLLTLTEELLNESTSLLLAKTGQPSSASAIAENYALERLCELSAKLNWLNDELKNAAGSGIAA
;
A
#
# COMPACT_ATOMS: atom_id res chain seq x y z
N MET A 1 -3.70 17.18 16.32
CA MET A 1 -5.16 17.13 16.19
C MET A 1 -5.78 18.12 17.15
N LEU A 2 -6.74 18.94 16.72
CA LEU A 2 -7.37 19.95 17.58
C LEU A 2 -8.35 19.27 18.55
N SER A 3 -8.32 19.69 19.83
CA SER A 3 -9.31 19.26 20.82
C SER A 3 -10.67 19.94 20.57
N ARG A 4 -11.76 19.37 21.13
CA ARG A 4 -13.09 20.01 21.07
C ARG A 4 -13.09 21.43 21.65
N GLN A 5 -12.31 21.66 22.72
CA GLN A 5 -12.16 23.00 23.32
C GLN A 5 -11.46 23.97 22.38
N ALA A 6 -10.41 23.53 21.66
CA ALA A 6 -9.73 24.33 20.66
C ALA A 6 -10.65 24.68 19.48
N PHE A 7 -11.47 23.74 19.01
CA PHE A 7 -12.49 24.03 17.99
C PHE A 7 -13.49 25.09 18.47
N ASN A 8 -13.98 24.99 19.70
CA ASN A 8 -14.90 25.98 20.26
C ASN A 8 -14.26 27.37 20.35
N ALA A 9 -12.99 27.47 20.72
CA ALA A 9 -12.26 28.74 20.75
C ALA A 9 -12.11 29.38 19.34
N LEU A 10 -12.02 28.56 18.30
CA LEU A 10 -11.90 29.02 16.91
C LEU A 10 -13.24 29.40 16.28
N LEU A 11 -14.39 28.99 16.85
CA LEU A 11 -15.70 29.22 16.23
C LEU A 11 -15.96 30.69 15.91
N LYS A 12 -15.65 31.57 16.82
CA LYS A 12 -15.86 33.03 16.63
C LYS A 12 -15.03 33.58 15.47
N THR A 13 -13.77 33.13 15.33
CA THR A 13 -12.89 33.56 14.25
C THR A 13 -13.28 32.94 12.90
N LEU A 14 -13.89 31.72 12.93
CA LEU A 14 -14.40 31.06 11.73
C LEU A 14 -15.74 31.62 11.25
N GLU A 15 -16.54 32.23 12.18
CA GLU A 15 -17.78 32.91 11.86
C GLU A 15 -17.54 34.29 11.24
N GLU A 16 -16.57 35.03 11.80
CA GLU A 16 -16.21 36.36 11.35
C GLU A 16 -14.69 36.46 11.11
N PRO A 17 -14.18 35.79 10.05
CA PRO A 17 -12.76 35.82 9.78
C PRO A 17 -12.29 37.22 9.35
N PRO A 18 -11.12 37.67 9.80
CA PRO A 18 -10.54 38.93 9.30
C PRO A 18 -10.38 38.87 7.79
N ALA A 19 -10.61 40.00 7.09
CA ALA A 19 -10.57 40.06 5.63
C ALA A 19 -9.25 39.60 4.99
N TYR A 20 -8.16 39.61 5.77
CA TYR A 20 -6.83 39.19 5.33
C TYR A 20 -6.50 37.72 5.69
N ALA A 21 -7.42 36.98 6.36
CA ALA A 21 -7.17 35.64 6.84
C ALA A 21 -7.89 34.59 6.01
N LEU A 22 -7.14 33.60 5.52
CA LEU A 22 -7.65 32.37 4.94
C LEU A 22 -7.36 31.23 5.90
N ILE A 23 -8.40 30.50 6.33
CA ILE A 23 -8.28 29.38 7.26
C ILE A 23 -8.48 28.08 6.49
N ILE A 24 -7.46 27.22 6.49
CA ILE A 24 -7.49 25.90 5.84
C ILE A 24 -7.41 24.83 6.93
N LEU A 25 -8.41 23.94 6.99
CA LEU A 25 -8.45 22.80 7.88
C LEU A 25 -8.21 21.52 7.05
N CYS A 26 -7.20 20.74 7.45
CA CYS A 26 -6.88 19.45 6.81
C CYS A 26 -7.13 18.33 7.82
N THR A 27 -7.85 17.29 7.40
CA THR A 27 -8.13 16.12 8.23
C THR A 27 -8.35 14.89 7.39
N THR A 28 -8.00 13.72 7.92
CA THR A 28 -8.42 12.40 7.40
C THR A 28 -9.73 11.93 8.02
N GLU A 29 -10.24 12.64 9.08
CA GLU A 29 -11.41 12.25 9.87
C GLU A 29 -12.42 13.40 9.88
N VAL A 30 -13.21 13.51 8.82
CA VAL A 30 -14.21 14.58 8.64
C VAL A 30 -15.25 14.57 9.75
N ASP A 31 -15.62 13.41 10.26
CA ASP A 31 -16.64 13.25 11.30
C ASP A 31 -16.22 13.81 12.67
N ARG A 32 -14.92 14.00 12.89
CA ARG A 32 -14.41 14.65 14.10
C ARG A 32 -14.48 16.18 14.06
N ILE A 33 -14.75 16.76 12.89
CA ILE A 33 -14.96 18.21 12.77
C ILE A 33 -16.41 18.52 13.16
N PRO A 34 -16.65 19.46 14.12
CA PRO A 34 -17.99 19.88 14.50
C PRO A 34 -18.82 20.33 13.29
N ALA A 35 -20.10 19.95 13.27
CA ALA A 35 -21.01 20.30 12.18
C ALA A 35 -21.13 21.82 11.97
N THR A 36 -21.01 22.59 13.04
CA THR A 36 -21.00 24.07 13.03
C THR A 36 -19.84 24.66 12.23
N ILE A 37 -18.70 23.99 12.17
CA ILE A 37 -17.53 24.39 11.37
C ILE A 37 -17.71 23.92 9.93
N ARG A 38 -18.14 22.66 9.73
CA ARG A 38 -18.37 22.11 8.38
C ARG A 38 -19.39 22.93 7.57
N SER A 39 -20.46 23.39 8.22
CA SER A 39 -21.49 24.20 7.54
C SER A 39 -21.03 25.59 7.09
N ARG A 40 -19.89 26.06 7.60
CA ARG A 40 -19.29 27.39 7.26
C ARG A 40 -18.03 27.27 6.40
N SER A 41 -17.67 26.04 6.01
CA SER A 41 -16.45 25.75 5.24
C SER A 41 -16.78 25.12 3.90
N ALA A 42 -16.06 25.48 2.86
CA ALA A 42 -16.05 24.72 1.63
C ALA A 42 -15.28 23.42 1.87
N CYS A 43 -15.92 22.28 1.63
CA CYS A 43 -15.30 20.97 1.82
C CYS A 43 -14.81 20.42 0.47
N TYR A 44 -13.54 20.07 0.42
CA TYR A 44 -12.91 19.43 -0.74
C TYR A 44 -12.38 18.06 -0.32
N THR A 45 -12.78 17.03 -1.06
CA THR A 45 -12.26 15.68 -0.84
C THR A 45 -11.01 15.48 -1.71
N ILE A 46 -9.90 15.13 -1.07
CA ILE A 46 -8.65 14.77 -1.75
C ILE A 46 -8.56 13.25 -1.75
N THR A 47 -8.42 12.66 -2.94
CA THR A 47 -8.28 11.23 -3.14
C THR A 47 -6.81 10.84 -3.30
N GLN A 48 -6.51 9.54 -3.23
CA GLN A 48 -5.21 9.00 -3.58
C GLN A 48 -4.85 9.33 -5.02
N ILE A 49 -3.57 9.59 -5.27
CA ILE A 49 -3.05 9.85 -6.61
C ILE A 49 -2.97 8.53 -7.36
N PRO A 50 -3.47 8.44 -8.61
CA PRO A 50 -3.32 7.25 -9.44
C PRO A 50 -1.85 6.86 -9.64
N GLU A 51 -1.56 5.57 -9.62
CA GLU A 51 -0.20 5.02 -9.77
C GLU A 51 0.50 5.53 -11.04
N ALA A 52 -0.24 5.59 -12.15
CA ALA A 52 0.30 6.08 -13.43
C ALA A 52 0.82 7.53 -13.33
N ILE A 53 0.11 8.41 -12.60
CA ILE A 53 0.53 9.80 -12.39
C ILE A 53 1.76 9.86 -11.48
N ILE A 54 1.81 9.00 -10.46
CA ILE A 54 3.00 8.92 -9.58
C ILE A 54 4.20 8.44 -10.37
N CYS A 55 4.04 7.40 -11.19
CA CYS A 55 5.11 6.85 -12.03
C CYS A 55 5.66 7.90 -13.00
N GLU A 56 4.78 8.60 -13.72
CA GLU A 56 5.16 9.68 -14.64
C GLU A 56 5.98 10.77 -13.92
N HIS A 57 5.49 11.23 -12.76
CA HIS A 57 6.20 12.23 -11.97
C HIS A 57 7.53 11.76 -11.38
N LEU A 58 7.64 10.48 -10.99
CA LEU A 58 8.92 9.89 -10.57
C LEU A 58 9.97 9.93 -11.69
N LEU A 59 9.58 9.61 -12.93
CA LEU A 59 10.46 9.65 -14.08
C LEU A 59 10.88 11.10 -14.41
N GLU A 60 9.98 12.06 -14.30
CA GLU A 60 10.30 13.49 -14.48
C GLU A 60 11.33 13.97 -13.45
N VAL A 61 11.09 13.70 -12.16
CA VAL A 61 12.00 14.05 -11.05
C VAL A 61 13.35 13.35 -11.22
N ALA A 62 13.35 12.06 -11.58
CA ALA A 62 14.58 11.33 -11.82
C ALA A 62 15.41 11.95 -12.95
N ALA A 63 14.77 12.39 -14.04
CA ALA A 63 15.43 13.06 -15.14
C ALA A 63 16.01 14.43 -14.72
N GLU A 64 15.26 15.23 -13.94
CA GLU A 64 15.72 16.52 -13.42
C GLU A 64 16.95 16.40 -12.53
N PHE A 65 16.98 15.39 -11.64
CA PHE A 65 18.08 15.13 -10.71
C PHE A 65 19.15 14.18 -11.26
N GLN A 66 19.07 13.81 -12.55
CA GLN A 66 20.00 12.89 -13.21
C GLN A 66 20.11 11.51 -12.54
N ILE A 67 19.03 11.05 -11.93
CA ILE A 67 18.91 9.72 -11.34
C ILE A 67 18.57 8.73 -12.46
N ARG A 68 19.37 7.70 -12.63
CA ARG A 68 19.08 6.62 -13.58
C ARG A 68 18.10 5.64 -12.96
N ILE A 69 16.91 5.53 -13.53
CA ILE A 69 15.86 4.62 -13.07
C ILE A 69 15.20 3.93 -14.27
N GLN A 70 14.96 2.64 -14.13
CA GLN A 70 14.20 1.88 -15.12
C GLN A 70 12.69 2.14 -14.97
N PRO A 71 11.92 2.18 -16.07
CA PRO A 71 10.47 2.38 -16.01
C PRO A 71 9.77 1.40 -15.09
N GLU A 72 10.14 0.11 -15.13
CA GLU A 72 9.58 -0.94 -14.29
C GLU A 72 9.86 -0.71 -12.79
N ALA A 73 11.01 -0.11 -12.46
CA ALA A 73 11.34 0.29 -11.10
C ALA A 73 10.46 1.45 -10.62
N ALA A 74 10.20 2.43 -11.49
CA ALA A 74 9.30 3.55 -11.19
C ALA A 74 7.85 3.08 -10.98
N GLU A 75 7.37 2.12 -11.78
CA GLU A 75 6.06 1.48 -11.61
C GLU A 75 5.95 0.77 -10.25
N LEU A 76 6.97 0.01 -9.84
CA LEU A 76 7.01 -0.65 -8.55
C LEU A 76 6.98 0.36 -7.39
N ILE A 77 7.76 1.43 -7.45
CA ILE A 77 7.74 2.49 -6.44
C ILE A 77 6.36 3.14 -6.38
N ALA A 78 5.74 3.43 -7.52
CA ALA A 78 4.41 4.04 -7.60
C ALA A 78 3.34 3.16 -6.95
N SER A 79 3.31 1.85 -7.27
CA SER A 79 2.35 0.90 -6.71
C SER A 79 2.51 0.76 -5.18
N TYR A 80 3.75 0.75 -4.70
CA TYR A 80 4.05 0.61 -3.27
C TYR A 80 3.84 1.90 -2.46
N SER A 81 3.73 3.03 -3.12
CA SER A 81 3.51 4.34 -2.48
C SER A 81 2.11 4.51 -1.86
N GLY A 82 1.16 3.62 -2.21
CA GLY A 82 -0.22 3.68 -1.73
C GLY A 82 -0.96 4.96 -2.13
N GLY A 83 -0.65 5.51 -3.30
CA GLY A 83 -1.25 6.75 -3.80
C GLY A 83 -0.71 8.03 -3.14
N ALA A 84 0.40 7.93 -2.39
CA ALA A 84 1.03 9.05 -1.68
C ALA A 84 2.35 9.47 -2.35
N MET A 85 2.37 10.59 -3.06
CA MET A 85 3.56 11.13 -3.73
C MET A 85 4.76 11.28 -2.80
N ARG A 86 4.55 11.72 -1.55
CA ARG A 86 5.63 11.85 -0.56
C ARG A 86 6.35 10.53 -0.32
N ASN A 87 5.61 9.42 -0.23
CA ASN A 87 6.19 8.10 -0.01
C ASN A 87 7.02 7.67 -1.24
N ALA A 88 6.49 7.89 -2.44
CA ALA A 88 7.17 7.57 -3.69
C ALA A 88 8.50 8.35 -3.84
N LEU A 89 8.47 9.67 -3.61
CA LEU A 89 9.68 10.50 -3.68
C LEU A 89 10.71 10.14 -2.61
N LYS A 90 10.26 9.81 -1.39
CA LYS A 90 11.17 9.35 -0.33
C LYS A 90 11.85 8.03 -0.69
N LEU A 91 11.14 7.10 -1.32
CA LEU A 91 11.72 5.86 -1.80
C LEU A 91 12.72 6.11 -2.94
N LEU A 92 12.39 6.98 -3.89
CA LEU A 92 13.31 7.38 -4.97
C LEU A 92 14.60 7.97 -4.39
N GLU A 93 14.50 8.90 -3.45
CA GLU A 93 15.65 9.50 -2.75
C GLU A 93 16.49 8.44 -2.02
N GLN A 94 15.85 7.52 -1.29
CA GLN A 94 16.55 6.45 -0.58
C GLN A 94 17.34 5.54 -1.53
N LEU A 95 16.74 5.18 -2.68
CA LEU A 95 17.34 4.30 -3.67
C LEU A 95 18.46 4.99 -4.47
N SER A 96 18.35 6.30 -4.71
CA SER A 96 19.34 7.08 -5.46
C SER A 96 20.69 7.25 -4.75
N ASN A 97 20.73 7.07 -3.44
CA ASN A 97 21.95 7.24 -2.65
C ASN A 97 22.91 6.04 -2.64
N GLY A 98 22.51 4.90 -3.23
CA GLY A 98 23.27 3.65 -3.11
C GLY A 98 23.70 3.01 -4.42
N GLU A 99 23.10 3.37 -5.53
CA GLU A 99 23.26 2.62 -6.78
C GLU A 99 23.41 3.55 -7.99
N ASP A 100 24.19 3.09 -8.96
CA ASP A 100 24.38 3.82 -10.23
C ASP A 100 23.11 3.85 -11.09
N GLU A 101 22.26 2.84 -11.00
CA GLU A 101 20.99 2.73 -11.71
C GLU A 101 19.96 1.98 -10.84
N ILE A 102 18.78 2.56 -10.68
CA ILE A 102 17.68 1.95 -9.93
C ILE A 102 16.94 0.96 -10.84
N THR A 103 17.12 -0.33 -10.58
CA THR A 103 16.44 -1.43 -11.28
C THR A 103 15.26 -1.96 -10.47
N ALA A 104 14.35 -2.69 -11.13
CA ALA A 104 13.22 -3.33 -10.45
C ALA A 104 13.68 -4.29 -9.33
N ASP A 105 14.80 -5.01 -9.53
CA ASP A 105 15.34 -5.95 -8.54
C ASP A 105 15.87 -5.25 -7.29
N ILE A 106 16.51 -4.10 -7.45
CA ILE A 106 16.95 -3.26 -6.32
C ILE A 106 15.75 -2.77 -5.53
N VAL A 107 14.70 -2.29 -6.21
CA VAL A 107 13.46 -1.85 -5.56
C VAL A 107 12.83 -3.01 -4.77
N ARG A 108 12.70 -4.21 -5.38
CA ARG A 108 12.18 -5.40 -4.70
C ARG A 108 13.00 -5.76 -3.47
N SER A 109 14.33 -5.75 -3.60
CA SER A 109 15.23 -6.07 -2.50
C SER A 109 15.09 -5.10 -1.32
N VAL A 110 15.05 -3.79 -1.59
CA VAL A 110 14.93 -2.74 -0.55
C VAL A 110 13.55 -2.75 0.11
N LEU A 111 12.50 -2.99 -0.66
CA LEU A 111 11.14 -3.05 -0.15
C LEU A 111 10.77 -4.43 0.44
N GLY A 112 11.64 -5.43 0.26
CA GLY A 112 11.37 -6.80 0.68
C GLY A 112 10.21 -7.44 -0.10
N ILE A 113 9.99 -7.05 -1.37
CA ILE A 113 8.90 -7.58 -2.21
C ILE A 113 9.28 -8.98 -2.73
N SER A 114 8.34 -9.93 -2.68
CA SER A 114 8.49 -11.26 -3.27
C SER A 114 8.42 -11.20 -4.79
N GLU A 115 9.13 -12.11 -5.45
CA GLU A 115 8.85 -12.38 -6.84
C GLU A 115 7.46 -12.96 -7.00
N LYS A 116 6.78 -12.59 -8.06
CA LYS A 116 5.39 -13.03 -8.30
C LYS A 116 5.28 -14.55 -8.37
N GLU A 117 6.27 -15.20 -8.96
CA GLU A 117 6.37 -16.66 -9.07
C GLU A 117 6.46 -17.34 -7.69
N GLU A 118 7.12 -16.71 -6.73
CA GLU A 118 7.22 -17.20 -5.35
C GLU A 118 5.86 -17.10 -4.63
N LEU A 119 5.17 -15.96 -4.76
CA LEU A 119 3.82 -15.78 -4.19
C LEU A 119 2.82 -16.77 -4.76
N VAL A 120 2.85 -16.96 -6.09
CA VAL A 120 2.02 -17.94 -6.79
C VAL A 120 2.29 -19.37 -6.27
N ARG A 121 3.54 -19.73 -6.09
CA ARG A 121 3.94 -21.06 -5.56
C ARG A 121 3.40 -21.28 -4.15
N ILE A 122 3.50 -20.28 -3.29
CA ILE A 122 2.96 -20.32 -1.92
C ILE A 122 1.44 -20.49 -1.96
N ILE A 123 0.74 -19.70 -2.77
CA ILE A 123 -0.72 -19.79 -2.91
C ILE A 123 -1.13 -21.17 -3.43
N GLN A 124 -0.42 -21.71 -4.42
CA GLN A 124 -0.69 -23.05 -4.93
C GLN A 124 -0.47 -24.12 -3.87
N ALA A 125 0.61 -24.02 -3.09
CA ALA A 125 0.88 -24.95 -1.97
C ALA A 125 -0.23 -24.87 -0.90
N MET A 126 -0.73 -23.67 -0.57
CA MET A 126 -1.85 -23.48 0.35
C MET A 126 -3.15 -24.09 -0.18
N LEU A 127 -3.46 -23.87 -1.45
CA LEU A 127 -4.69 -24.36 -2.09
C LEU A 127 -4.68 -25.88 -2.31
N SER A 128 -3.52 -26.47 -2.60
CA SER A 128 -3.35 -27.91 -2.79
C SER A 128 -3.20 -28.68 -1.48
N GLY A 129 -2.91 -28.00 -0.37
CA GLY A 129 -2.59 -28.62 0.92
C GLY A 129 -1.19 -29.26 0.95
N ASN A 130 -0.28 -28.81 0.08
CA ASN A 130 1.10 -29.28 0.08
C ASN A 130 1.91 -28.53 1.15
N TYR A 131 1.86 -29.04 2.38
CA TYR A 131 2.54 -28.41 3.51
C TYR A 131 4.06 -28.45 3.44
N ALA A 132 4.64 -29.40 2.71
CA ALA A 132 6.10 -29.49 2.55
C ALA A 132 6.61 -28.30 1.75
N ASP A 133 6.06 -28.07 0.56
CA ASP A 133 6.44 -26.94 -0.32
C ASP A 133 6.15 -25.59 0.36
N LEU A 134 5.05 -25.51 1.13
CA LEU A 134 4.70 -24.31 1.90
C LEU A 134 5.76 -23.99 2.95
N LEU A 135 6.18 -24.98 3.74
CA LEU A 135 7.19 -24.79 4.78
C LEU A 135 8.57 -24.45 4.18
N ASP A 136 8.95 -25.06 3.08
CA ASP A 136 10.21 -24.75 2.39
C ASP A 136 10.22 -23.31 1.87
N SER A 137 9.14 -22.86 1.25
CA SER A 137 8.99 -21.48 0.79
C SER A 137 9.03 -20.48 1.95
N LEU A 138 8.29 -20.75 3.04
CA LEU A 138 8.29 -19.89 4.24
C LEU A 138 9.66 -19.81 4.91
N ASN A 139 10.39 -20.95 4.97
CA ASN A 139 11.76 -20.97 5.52
C ASN A 139 12.75 -20.17 4.64
N SER A 140 12.59 -20.21 3.32
CA SER A 140 13.38 -19.41 2.40
C SER A 140 13.19 -17.91 2.66
N ILE A 141 11.94 -17.49 2.76
CA ILE A 141 11.56 -16.10 3.05
C ILE A 141 12.04 -15.65 4.42
N ALA A 142 11.90 -16.48 5.45
CA ALA A 142 12.38 -16.16 6.79
C ALA A 142 13.89 -15.95 6.81
N LYS A 143 14.68 -16.73 6.04
CA LYS A 143 16.14 -16.57 5.90
C LYS A 143 16.52 -15.28 5.16
N SER A 144 15.69 -14.77 4.27
CA SER A 144 15.94 -13.50 3.57
C SER A 144 15.67 -12.28 4.44
N GLY A 145 15.19 -12.45 5.68
CA GLY A 145 14.88 -11.35 6.60
C GLY A 145 13.60 -10.59 6.27
N LYS A 146 12.76 -11.15 5.42
CA LYS A 146 11.49 -10.54 5.00
C LYS A 146 10.46 -10.53 6.13
N SER A 147 9.72 -9.43 6.25
CA SER A 147 8.64 -9.31 7.22
C SER A 147 7.46 -10.22 6.86
N LEU A 148 6.97 -11.00 7.84
CA LEU A 148 5.75 -11.81 7.67
C LEU A 148 4.53 -10.94 7.35
N LEU A 149 4.47 -9.72 7.87
CA LEU A 149 3.39 -8.79 7.58
C LEU A 149 3.40 -8.42 6.09
N THR A 150 4.56 -8.02 5.55
CA THR A 150 4.71 -7.70 4.13
C THR A 150 4.34 -8.88 3.23
N LEU A 151 4.83 -10.09 3.55
CA LEU A 151 4.48 -11.30 2.82
C LEU A 151 2.97 -11.57 2.84
N THR A 152 2.32 -11.41 3.99
CA THR A 152 0.87 -11.64 4.10
C THR A 152 0.07 -10.63 3.31
N GLU A 153 0.49 -9.36 3.26
CA GLU A 153 -0.12 -8.33 2.42
C GLU A 153 0.03 -8.64 0.92
N GLU A 154 1.19 -9.09 0.49
CA GLU A 154 1.44 -9.52 -0.88
C GLU A 154 0.58 -10.74 -1.28
N LEU A 155 0.51 -11.76 -0.42
CA LEU A 155 -0.33 -12.94 -0.63
C LEU A 155 -1.82 -12.57 -0.68
N LEU A 156 -2.27 -11.64 0.15
CA LEU A 156 -3.64 -11.14 0.14
C LEU A 156 -3.95 -10.41 -1.17
N ASN A 157 -3.06 -9.56 -1.65
CA ASN A 157 -3.20 -8.85 -2.92
C ASN A 157 -3.26 -9.84 -4.10
N GLU A 158 -2.37 -10.83 -4.14
CA GLU A 158 -2.37 -11.83 -5.21
C GLU A 158 -3.60 -12.73 -5.15
N SER A 159 -4.07 -13.13 -3.94
CA SER A 159 -5.31 -13.89 -3.77
C SER A 159 -6.54 -13.09 -4.25
N THR A 160 -6.55 -11.78 -4.04
CA THR A 160 -7.60 -10.89 -4.55
C THR A 160 -7.54 -10.79 -6.08
N SER A 161 -6.35 -10.73 -6.66
CA SER A 161 -6.15 -10.76 -8.12
C SER A 161 -6.69 -12.05 -8.75
N LEU A 162 -6.49 -13.20 -8.07
CA LEU A 162 -7.06 -14.49 -8.48
C LEU A 162 -8.60 -14.50 -8.43
N LEU A 163 -9.19 -13.91 -7.40
CA LEU A 163 -10.64 -13.76 -7.30
C LEU A 163 -11.22 -12.89 -8.41
N LEU A 164 -10.60 -11.75 -8.69
CA LEU A 164 -10.99 -10.87 -9.78
C LEU A 164 -10.90 -11.57 -11.14
N ALA A 165 -9.81 -12.32 -11.38
CA ALA A 165 -9.66 -13.13 -12.59
C ALA A 165 -10.80 -14.16 -12.74
N LYS A 166 -11.21 -14.81 -11.64
CA LYS A 166 -12.32 -15.79 -11.64
C LYS A 166 -13.68 -15.15 -11.94
N THR A 167 -13.85 -13.86 -11.63
CA THR A 167 -15.08 -13.10 -11.93
C THR A 167 -15.09 -12.47 -13.34
N GLY A 168 -14.08 -12.77 -14.18
CA GLY A 168 -14.02 -12.35 -15.58
C GLY A 168 -13.31 -11.02 -15.82
N GLN A 169 -12.64 -10.47 -14.82
CA GLN A 169 -11.74 -9.32 -15.02
C GLN A 169 -10.39 -9.79 -15.57
N PRO A 170 -9.81 -9.06 -16.54
CA PRO A 170 -8.51 -9.42 -17.08
C PRO A 170 -7.42 -9.33 -16.00
N SER A 171 -6.76 -10.45 -15.73
CA SER A 171 -5.67 -10.55 -14.77
C SER A 171 -4.59 -11.52 -15.27
N SER A 172 -3.34 -11.22 -14.98
CA SER A 172 -2.22 -12.12 -15.25
C SER A 172 -2.31 -13.46 -14.48
N ALA A 173 -3.22 -13.55 -13.50
CA ALA A 173 -3.46 -14.72 -12.67
C ALA A 173 -4.57 -15.65 -13.22
N SER A 174 -5.17 -15.35 -14.40
CA SER A 174 -6.34 -16.06 -14.93
C SER A 174 -6.10 -17.57 -15.10
N ALA A 175 -4.94 -17.98 -15.60
CA ALA A 175 -4.62 -19.40 -15.82
C ALA A 175 -4.55 -20.21 -14.52
N ILE A 176 -4.17 -19.59 -13.42
CA ILE A 176 -4.11 -20.23 -12.10
C ILE A 176 -5.51 -20.27 -11.47
N ALA A 177 -6.26 -19.18 -11.60
CA ALA A 177 -7.61 -19.06 -11.05
C ALA A 177 -8.56 -20.13 -11.62
N GLU A 178 -8.39 -20.56 -12.89
CA GLU A 178 -9.21 -21.58 -13.52
C GLU A 178 -9.14 -22.94 -12.81
N ASN A 179 -8.00 -23.27 -12.22
CA ASN A 179 -7.76 -24.56 -11.60
C ASN A 179 -8.44 -24.76 -10.23
N TYR A 180 -8.98 -23.69 -9.64
CA TYR A 180 -9.54 -23.71 -8.29
C TYR A 180 -10.99 -23.23 -8.26
N ALA A 181 -11.80 -23.83 -7.36
CA ALA A 181 -13.16 -23.38 -7.12
C ALA A 181 -13.19 -22.00 -6.45
N LEU A 182 -14.21 -21.20 -6.78
CA LEU A 182 -14.35 -19.84 -6.23
C LEU A 182 -14.42 -19.86 -4.71
N GLU A 183 -15.13 -20.83 -4.13
CA GLU A 183 -15.25 -20.98 -2.68
C GLU A 183 -13.89 -21.12 -2.00
N ARG A 184 -12.99 -21.93 -2.56
CA ARG A 184 -11.63 -22.11 -2.03
C ARG A 184 -10.79 -20.84 -2.08
N LEU A 185 -10.91 -20.10 -3.15
CA LEU A 185 -10.22 -18.79 -3.28
C LEU A 185 -10.76 -17.78 -2.27
N CYS A 186 -12.08 -17.75 -2.04
CA CYS A 186 -12.71 -16.92 -1.01
C CYS A 186 -12.26 -17.31 0.40
N GLU A 187 -12.20 -18.61 0.71
CA GLU A 187 -11.70 -19.09 2.01
C GLU A 187 -10.24 -18.71 2.24
N LEU A 188 -9.38 -18.83 1.22
CA LEU A 188 -7.99 -18.43 1.30
C LEU A 188 -7.86 -16.94 1.59
N SER A 189 -8.53 -16.09 0.80
CA SER A 189 -8.53 -14.63 1.00
C SER A 189 -9.02 -14.24 2.40
N ALA A 190 -10.08 -14.88 2.90
CA ALA A 190 -10.62 -14.61 4.23
C ALA A 190 -9.60 -14.96 5.33
N LYS A 191 -8.92 -16.10 5.21
CA LYS A 191 -7.87 -16.53 6.17
C LYS A 191 -6.64 -15.62 6.12
N LEU A 192 -6.21 -15.21 4.92
CA LEU A 192 -5.09 -14.26 4.76
C LEU A 192 -5.44 -12.90 5.34
N ASN A 193 -6.67 -12.40 5.12
CA ASN A 193 -7.11 -11.14 5.70
C ASN A 193 -7.14 -11.19 7.22
N TRP A 194 -7.69 -12.26 7.80
CA TRP A 194 -7.68 -12.46 9.25
C TRP A 194 -6.24 -12.49 9.79
N LEU A 195 -5.32 -13.22 9.15
CA LEU A 195 -3.91 -13.28 9.55
C LEU A 195 -3.24 -11.91 9.47
N ASN A 196 -3.52 -11.13 8.43
CA ASN A 196 -3.00 -9.78 8.26
C ASN A 196 -3.44 -8.85 9.39
N ASP A 197 -4.71 -8.92 9.79
CA ASP A 197 -5.26 -8.13 10.90
C ASP A 197 -4.61 -8.51 12.24
N GLU A 198 -4.41 -9.81 12.50
CA GLU A 198 -3.72 -10.29 13.69
C GLU A 198 -2.27 -9.82 13.75
N LEU A 199 -1.53 -9.90 12.63
CA LEU A 199 -0.15 -9.43 12.56
C LEU A 199 -0.04 -7.90 12.76
N LYS A 200 -0.97 -7.12 12.21
CA LYS A 200 -1.04 -5.66 12.43
C LYS A 200 -1.30 -5.32 13.90
N ASN A 201 -2.22 -6.04 14.53
CA ASN A 201 -2.54 -5.86 15.95
C ASN A 201 -1.33 -6.23 16.84
N ALA A 202 -0.64 -7.33 16.53
CA ALA A 202 0.57 -7.74 17.24
C ALA A 202 1.71 -6.72 17.10
N ALA A 203 1.94 -6.20 15.91
CA ALA A 203 2.93 -5.14 15.66
C ALA A 203 2.59 -3.84 16.41
N GLY A 204 1.31 -3.46 16.45
CA GLY A 204 0.82 -2.28 17.19
C GLY A 204 0.92 -2.41 18.71
N SER A 205 0.90 -3.64 19.24
CA SER A 205 1.00 -3.91 20.69
C SER A 205 2.44 -4.05 21.21
N GLY A 206 3.46 -3.94 20.34
CA GLY A 206 4.87 -4.06 20.72
C GLY A 206 5.32 -5.49 21.08
N ILE A 207 4.51 -6.52 20.77
CA ILE A 207 4.77 -7.93 21.09
C ILE A 207 5.52 -8.65 19.94
N ALA A 208 5.65 -8.01 18.77
CA ALA A 208 6.41 -8.54 17.65
C ALA A 208 7.87 -8.07 17.71
N ALA A 209 8.70 -8.79 18.45
CA ALA A 209 10.16 -8.71 18.41
C ALA A 209 10.72 -10.05 17.93
#